data_905e9c7d20f88031c6781dab731448c0
#
_entry.id   905e9c7d20f88031c6781dab731448c0
#
_cell.length_a   1.000
_cell.length_b   1.000
_cell.length_c   1.000
_cell.angle_alpha   90.00
_cell.angle_beta   90.00
_cell.angle_gamma   90.00
#
_symmetry.space_group_name_H-M   'P 1'
#
loop_
_entity.id
_entity.type
_entity.pdbx_description
1 polymer ?
#
loop_
_entity_poly.entity_id
_entity_poly.type
_entity_poly.pdbx_seq_one_letter_code
_entity_poly.pdbx_strand_id
1 'polypeptide(L)'
;MTNPEQPQPKEPKHRREHEPLIGDHFIAHLVETAPSPEAAARIGEAYGYHGTAMAAFLGLDDVDPYDEHIALDFLNAFHGRYRTLGDLIDEVIETHGWNDALDALYDQHPELQALLHIDRDGVADRIDMRFDVIDLGELYVFEK
;
A
#
# COMPACT_ATOMS: atom_id res chain seq x y z
N MET A 1 28.86 14.51 -15.61
CA MET A 1 28.92 14.26 -15.40
C MET A 1 29.00 14.43 -15.06
N THR A 2 28.46 14.30 -15.02
CA THR A 2 28.46 14.29 -14.73
C THR A 2 28.29 14.09 -14.40
N ASN A 3 27.97 14.00 -14.10
CA ASN A 3 27.80 13.62 -13.73
C ASN A 3 27.52 13.31 -13.31
N PRO A 4 27.50 13.24 -13.31
CA PRO A 4 27.16 12.74 -12.82
C PRO A 4 27.00 12.47 -12.32
N GLU A 5 26.77 12.50 -12.03
CA GLU A 5 26.54 12.15 -11.56
C GLU A 5 26.23 12.06 -10.93
N GLN A 6 26.01 12.34 -10.78
CA GLN A 6 25.59 12.26 -10.18
C GLN A 6 25.09 12.22 -9.53
N PRO A 7 24.94 12.39 -9.28
CA PRO A 7 24.25 12.26 -8.65
C PRO A 7 23.56 12.39 -8.32
N GLN A 8 23.08 12.52 -8.20
CA GLN A 8 22.30 12.45 -8.02
C GLN A 8 21.78 12.26 -7.40
N PRO A 9 21.51 12.23 -7.20
CA PRO A 9 20.70 11.91 -6.64
C PRO A 9 20.15 11.91 -6.21
N LYS A 10 19.60 12.14 -5.92
CA LYS A 10 19.09 12.00 -5.61
C LYS A 10 18.27 11.87 -5.62
N GLU A 11 17.87 12.02 -5.60
CA GLU A 11 17.21 11.80 -5.67
C GLU A 11 16.65 11.23 -5.51
N PRO A 12 16.22 11.13 -4.96
CA PRO A 12 15.68 10.44 -4.94
C PRO A 12 15.18 9.94 -5.29
N LYS A 13 14.92 9.48 -5.02
CA LYS A 13 14.56 9.24 -5.67
C LYS A 13 14.12 9.75 -6.59
N HIS A 14 14.68 9.60 -6.45
CA HIS A 14 14.04 10.37 -7.45
C HIS A 14 14.00 9.76 -8.84
N ARG A 15 12.83 9.84 -9.37
CA ARG A 15 12.45 9.25 -10.62
C ARG A 15 12.98 10.08 -11.78
N ARG A 16 13.43 9.44 -12.85
CA ARG A 16 13.74 10.13 -14.09
C ARG A 16 12.44 10.50 -14.79
N GLU A 17 12.41 11.68 -15.40
CA GLU A 17 11.20 12.20 -16.04
C GLU A 17 10.66 11.28 -17.13
N HIS A 18 11.55 10.63 -17.89
CA HIS A 18 11.14 9.79 -19.01
C HIS A 18 10.84 8.35 -18.63
N GLU A 19 11.05 7.98 -17.37
CA GLU A 19 10.74 6.63 -16.90
C GLU A 19 9.30 6.56 -16.42
N PRO A 20 8.49 5.67 -17.01
CA PRO A 20 7.12 5.54 -16.53
C PRO A 20 7.09 4.94 -15.13
N LEU A 21 6.18 5.42 -14.30
CA LEU A 21 5.88 4.78 -13.03
C LEU A 21 5.02 3.55 -13.27
N ILE A 22 5.10 2.60 -12.35
CA ILE A 22 4.17 1.47 -12.34
C ILE A 22 2.76 2.05 -12.22
N GLY A 23 1.91 1.68 -13.15
CA GLY A 23 0.54 2.17 -13.19
C GLY A 23 0.28 3.23 -14.24
N ASP A 24 1.33 3.84 -14.83
CA ASP A 24 1.14 4.90 -15.84
C ASP A 24 0.29 4.42 -17.01
N HIS A 25 0.53 3.21 -17.51
CA HIS A 25 -0.27 2.65 -18.61
C HIS A 25 -1.71 2.43 -18.23
N PHE A 26 -1.93 1.93 -17.02
CA PHE A 26 -3.27 1.67 -16.51
C PHE A 26 -4.04 2.98 -16.36
N ILE A 27 -3.40 3.99 -15.77
CA ILE A 27 -4.03 5.30 -15.61
C ILE A 27 -4.32 5.95 -16.96
N ALA A 28 -3.38 5.87 -17.90
CA ALA A 28 -3.60 6.41 -19.25
C ALA A 28 -4.81 5.74 -19.90
N HIS A 29 -4.97 4.44 -19.73
CA HIS A 29 -6.12 3.72 -20.25
C HIS A 29 -7.42 4.21 -19.62
N LEU A 30 -7.44 4.39 -18.31
CA LEU A 30 -8.64 4.90 -17.61
C LEU A 30 -9.01 6.29 -18.07
N VAL A 31 -8.02 7.16 -18.25
CA VAL A 31 -8.26 8.53 -18.73
C VAL A 31 -8.81 8.49 -20.15
N GLU A 32 -8.25 7.64 -21.00
CA GLU A 32 -8.64 7.53 -22.41
C GLU A 32 -10.06 7.00 -22.55
N THR A 33 -10.46 6.08 -21.67
CA THR A 33 -11.78 5.44 -21.72
C THR A 33 -12.80 6.08 -20.78
N ALA A 34 -12.48 7.21 -20.17
CA ALA A 34 -13.36 7.86 -19.23
C ALA A 34 -14.65 8.32 -19.90
N PRO A 35 -15.78 8.25 -19.20
CA PRO A 35 -17.08 8.64 -19.78
C PRO A 35 -17.25 10.14 -19.98
N SER A 36 -16.38 10.97 -19.38
CA SER A 36 -16.46 12.42 -19.50
C SER A 36 -15.09 13.04 -19.27
N PRO A 37 -14.85 14.28 -19.75
CA PRO A 37 -13.63 15.00 -19.44
C PRO A 37 -13.42 15.23 -17.94
N GLU A 38 -14.52 15.42 -17.20
CA GLU A 38 -14.47 15.61 -15.75
C GLU A 38 -13.97 14.36 -15.05
N ALA A 39 -14.46 13.19 -15.46
CA ALA A 39 -14.00 11.91 -14.89
C ALA A 39 -12.52 11.68 -15.20
N ALA A 40 -12.08 11.97 -16.43
CA ALA A 40 -10.68 11.85 -16.83
C ALA A 40 -9.80 12.77 -15.98
N ALA A 41 -10.25 14.01 -15.78
CA ALA A 41 -9.49 14.99 -14.99
C ALA A 41 -9.36 14.55 -13.53
N ARG A 42 -10.43 14.01 -12.94
CA ARG A 42 -10.39 13.52 -11.56
C ARG A 42 -9.36 12.42 -11.39
N ILE A 43 -9.32 11.46 -12.30
CA ILE A 43 -8.36 10.36 -12.24
C ILE A 43 -6.94 10.89 -12.39
N GLY A 44 -6.69 11.74 -13.38
CA GLY A 44 -5.37 12.31 -13.59
C GLY A 44 -4.87 13.09 -12.41
N GLU A 45 -5.74 13.90 -11.81
CA GLU A 45 -5.40 14.70 -10.63
C GLU A 45 -5.11 13.83 -9.42
N ALA A 46 -5.96 12.84 -9.16
CA ALA A 46 -5.78 11.93 -8.03
C ALA A 46 -4.49 11.13 -8.17
N TYR A 47 -4.20 10.64 -9.37
CA TYR A 47 -2.97 9.91 -9.64
C TYR A 47 -1.75 10.82 -9.49
N GLY A 48 -1.84 12.05 -9.98
CA GLY A 48 -0.75 13.01 -9.81
C GLY A 48 -0.44 13.30 -8.35
N TYR A 49 -1.46 13.27 -7.51
CA TYR A 49 -1.31 13.57 -6.09
C TYR A 49 -0.83 12.35 -5.29
N HIS A 50 -1.40 11.17 -5.55
CA HIS A 50 -1.18 9.97 -4.72
C HIS A 50 -0.27 8.93 -5.35
N GLY A 51 0.03 9.04 -6.64
CA GLY A 51 0.95 8.16 -7.33
C GLY A 51 0.50 6.72 -7.43
N THR A 52 1.44 5.81 -7.31
CA THR A 52 1.22 4.37 -7.49
C THR A 52 0.13 3.82 -6.57
N ALA A 53 0.01 4.36 -5.36
CA ALA A 53 -1.05 3.93 -4.43
C ALA A 53 -2.44 4.13 -5.05
N MET A 54 -2.66 5.26 -5.74
CA MET A 54 -3.94 5.50 -6.42
C MET A 54 -4.15 4.52 -7.56
N ALA A 55 -3.11 4.22 -8.33
CA ALA A 55 -3.23 3.23 -9.40
C ALA A 55 -3.62 1.87 -8.85
N ALA A 56 -3.03 1.47 -7.72
CA ALA A 56 -3.39 0.23 -7.06
C ALA A 56 -4.87 0.22 -6.63
N PHE A 57 -5.32 1.32 -6.05
CA PHE A 57 -6.71 1.46 -5.59
C PHE A 57 -7.71 1.35 -6.75
N LEU A 58 -7.42 2.06 -7.83
CA LEU A 58 -8.30 2.09 -9.00
C LEU A 58 -8.38 0.75 -9.72
N GLY A 59 -7.43 -0.16 -9.46
CA GLY A 59 -7.42 -1.49 -10.02
C GLY A 59 -8.20 -2.51 -9.20
N LEU A 60 -8.73 -2.15 -8.03
CA LEU A 60 -9.52 -3.08 -7.23
C LEU A 60 -10.87 -3.34 -7.89
N ASP A 61 -11.31 -4.59 -7.83
CA ASP A 61 -12.52 -5.04 -8.54
C ASP A 61 -13.78 -4.31 -8.11
N ASP A 62 -13.85 -3.93 -6.83
CA ASP A 62 -15.03 -3.29 -6.27
C ASP A 62 -14.97 -1.77 -6.28
N VAL A 63 -13.96 -1.19 -6.92
CA VAL A 63 -13.81 0.26 -7.02
C VAL A 63 -14.24 0.72 -8.41
N ASP A 64 -15.15 1.71 -8.44
CA ASP A 64 -15.52 2.39 -9.68
C ASP A 64 -14.55 3.56 -9.86
N PRO A 65 -13.63 3.49 -10.84
CA PRO A 65 -12.62 4.53 -11.01
C PRO A 65 -13.20 5.88 -11.42
N TYR A 66 -14.46 5.89 -11.89
CA TYR A 66 -15.10 7.11 -12.39
C TYR A 66 -16.05 7.73 -11.39
N ASP A 67 -16.12 7.22 -10.17
CA ASP A 67 -16.93 7.78 -9.10
C ASP A 67 -16.48 9.21 -8.80
N GLU A 68 -17.42 10.11 -8.61
CA GLU A 68 -17.10 11.52 -8.34
C GLU A 68 -16.39 11.72 -6.99
N HIS A 69 -16.51 10.74 -6.07
CA HIS A 69 -15.89 10.81 -4.74
C HIS A 69 -14.64 9.93 -4.64
N ILE A 70 -14.05 9.56 -5.78
CA ILE A 70 -12.97 8.57 -5.82
C ILE A 70 -11.76 8.96 -4.94
N ALA A 71 -11.42 10.26 -4.91
CA ALA A 71 -10.28 10.71 -4.10
C ALA A 71 -10.55 10.54 -2.61
N LEU A 72 -11.77 10.83 -2.17
CA LEU A 72 -12.17 10.64 -0.78
C LEU A 72 -12.25 9.17 -0.44
N ASP A 73 -12.80 8.37 -1.34
CA ASP A 73 -12.88 6.92 -1.16
C ASP A 73 -11.49 6.32 -0.98
N PHE A 74 -10.52 6.78 -1.76
CA PHE A 74 -9.12 6.37 -1.59
C PHE A 74 -8.60 6.70 -0.19
N LEU A 75 -8.79 7.94 0.25
CA LEU A 75 -8.31 8.36 1.57
C LEU A 75 -8.94 7.55 2.70
N ASN A 76 -10.21 7.18 2.55
CA ASN A 76 -10.91 6.39 3.56
C ASN A 76 -10.45 4.93 3.58
N ALA A 77 -10.05 4.38 2.44
CA ALA A 77 -9.68 2.97 2.32
C ALA A 77 -8.20 2.73 2.54
N PHE A 78 -7.35 3.69 2.17
CA PHE A 78 -5.90 3.47 2.15
C PHE A 78 -5.36 3.30 3.56
N HIS A 79 -4.80 2.12 3.83
CA HIS A 79 -4.21 1.79 5.12
C HIS A 79 -2.74 2.16 5.18
N GLY A 80 -1.99 1.85 4.12
CA GLY A 80 -0.58 2.18 4.09
C GLY A 80 0.18 1.48 2.98
N ARG A 81 1.46 1.79 2.93
CA ARG A 81 2.41 1.22 1.98
C ARG A 81 3.52 0.55 2.75
N TYR A 82 3.87 -0.67 2.36
CA TYR A 82 4.86 -1.49 3.06
C TYR A 82 5.82 -2.09 2.05
N ARG A 83 7.09 -2.23 2.43
CA ARG A 83 8.07 -2.84 1.56
C ARG A 83 7.83 -4.32 1.38
N THR A 84 7.44 -5.00 2.45
CA THR A 84 7.25 -6.45 2.45
C THR A 84 6.03 -6.82 3.28
N LEU A 85 5.54 -8.04 3.06
CA LEU A 85 4.48 -8.60 3.89
C LEU A 85 4.93 -8.70 5.35
N GLY A 86 6.20 -9.03 5.57
CA GLY A 86 6.75 -9.09 6.93
C GLY A 86 6.63 -7.78 7.68
N ASP A 87 6.88 -6.66 6.99
CA ASP A 87 6.74 -5.34 7.59
C ASP A 87 5.29 -5.06 7.98
N LEU A 88 4.34 -5.45 7.14
CA LEU A 88 2.92 -5.30 7.43
C LEU A 88 2.52 -6.17 8.63
N ILE A 89 2.99 -7.42 8.66
CA ILE A 89 2.71 -8.33 9.78
C ILE A 89 3.25 -7.73 11.08
N ASP A 90 4.49 -7.21 11.05
CA ASP A 90 5.11 -6.59 12.23
C ASP A 90 4.28 -5.42 12.74
N GLU A 91 3.77 -4.58 11.85
CA GLU A 91 2.95 -3.45 12.24
C GLU A 91 1.63 -3.91 12.87
N VAL A 92 1.01 -4.93 12.29
CA VAL A 92 -0.25 -5.46 12.84
C VAL A 92 -0.02 -6.00 14.24
N ILE A 93 1.06 -6.76 14.45
CA ILE A 93 1.41 -7.31 15.76
C ILE A 93 1.64 -6.17 16.76
N GLU A 94 2.38 -5.15 16.36
CA GLU A 94 2.70 -4.02 17.23
C GLU A 94 1.44 -3.21 17.57
N THR A 95 0.62 -2.94 16.58
CA THR A 95 -0.60 -2.14 16.78
C THR A 95 -1.56 -2.81 17.73
N HIS A 96 -1.63 -4.14 17.73
CA HIS A 96 -2.50 -4.89 18.64
C HIS A 96 -1.86 -5.15 20.00
N GLY A 97 -0.57 -4.85 20.16
CA GLY A 97 0.12 -5.07 21.42
C GLY A 97 0.35 -6.53 21.76
N TRP A 98 0.36 -7.43 20.76
CA TRP A 98 0.45 -8.87 21.01
C TRP A 98 1.80 -9.28 21.58
N ASN A 99 2.90 -8.61 21.17
CA ASN A 99 4.21 -8.90 21.77
C ASN A 99 4.23 -8.57 23.25
N ASP A 100 3.66 -7.43 23.63
CA ASP A 100 3.58 -7.03 25.04
C ASP A 100 2.73 -8.01 25.84
N ALA A 101 1.64 -8.49 25.26
CA ALA A 101 0.78 -9.48 25.92
C ALA A 101 1.52 -10.80 26.15
N LEU A 102 2.30 -11.26 25.15
CA LEU A 102 3.12 -12.46 25.29
C LEU A 102 4.20 -12.27 26.35
N ASP A 103 4.89 -11.13 26.35
CA ASP A 103 5.93 -10.84 27.33
C ASP A 103 5.38 -10.90 28.76
N ALA A 104 4.17 -10.37 28.96
CA ALA A 104 3.51 -10.45 30.26
C ALA A 104 3.21 -11.89 30.67
N LEU A 105 2.79 -12.73 29.73
CA LEU A 105 2.57 -14.15 29.98
C LEU A 105 3.88 -14.86 30.30
N TYR A 106 4.95 -14.57 29.58
CA TYR A 106 6.26 -15.18 29.83
C TYR A 106 6.80 -14.81 31.20
N ASP A 107 6.56 -13.58 31.66
CA ASP A 107 6.98 -13.13 32.98
C ASP A 107 6.28 -13.93 34.08
N GLN A 108 4.98 -14.25 33.89
CA GLN A 108 4.21 -15.03 34.84
C GLN A 108 4.47 -16.54 34.72
N HIS A 109 4.74 -17.01 33.52
CA HIS A 109 4.90 -18.42 33.19
C HIS A 109 6.07 -18.59 32.24
N PRO A 110 7.32 -18.57 32.73
CA PRO A 110 8.51 -18.62 31.85
C PRO A 110 8.55 -19.82 30.92
N GLU A 111 7.92 -20.93 31.29
CA GLU A 111 7.86 -22.13 30.47
C GLU A 111 7.12 -21.90 29.15
N LEU A 112 6.22 -20.89 29.10
CA LEU A 112 5.46 -20.60 27.89
C LEU A 112 6.32 -20.04 26.77
N GLN A 113 7.50 -19.50 27.08
CA GLN A 113 8.41 -18.97 26.09
C GLN A 113 8.82 -20.02 25.05
N ALA A 114 8.88 -21.28 25.47
CA ALA A 114 9.20 -22.39 24.59
C ALA A 114 7.96 -22.97 23.88
N LEU A 115 6.77 -22.62 24.33
CA LEU A 115 5.53 -23.26 23.88
C LEU A 115 4.62 -22.35 23.08
N LEU A 116 4.64 -21.04 23.32
CA LEU A 116 3.73 -20.08 22.69
C LEU A 116 4.51 -19.08 21.87
N HIS A 117 4.08 -18.90 20.65
CA HIS A 117 4.63 -17.91 19.71
C HIS A 117 3.47 -17.27 18.95
N ILE A 118 3.72 -16.07 18.40
CA ILE A 118 2.78 -15.50 17.46
C ILE A 118 2.88 -16.29 16.16
N ASP A 119 1.76 -16.79 15.69
CA ASP A 119 1.66 -17.47 14.40
C ASP A 119 1.59 -16.41 13.30
N ARG A 120 2.73 -16.11 12.67
CA ARG A 120 2.83 -15.07 11.66
C ARG A 120 2.02 -15.42 10.40
N ASP A 121 1.93 -16.70 10.05
CA ASP A 121 1.09 -17.13 8.93
C ASP A 121 -0.40 -16.88 9.24
N GLY A 122 -0.80 -17.13 10.49
CA GLY A 122 -2.16 -16.82 10.94
C GLY A 122 -2.45 -15.33 10.90
N VAL A 123 -1.46 -14.49 11.21
CA VAL A 123 -1.60 -13.03 11.09
C VAL A 123 -1.78 -12.65 9.63
N ALA A 124 -0.99 -13.24 8.73
CA ALA A 124 -1.12 -12.98 7.28
C ALA A 124 -2.52 -13.35 6.78
N ASP A 125 -3.07 -14.48 7.23
CA ASP A 125 -4.43 -14.89 6.86
C ASP A 125 -5.46 -13.87 7.32
N ARG A 126 -5.32 -13.34 8.52
CA ARG A 126 -6.22 -12.31 9.04
C ARG A 126 -6.12 -11.00 8.24
N ILE A 127 -4.91 -10.67 7.79
CA ILE A 127 -4.70 -9.50 6.93
C ILE A 127 -5.48 -9.68 5.63
N ASP A 128 -5.39 -10.86 5.00
CA ASP A 128 -6.09 -11.13 3.75
C ASP A 128 -7.61 -11.07 3.91
N MET A 129 -8.12 -11.39 5.09
CA MET A 129 -9.56 -11.33 5.37
C MET A 129 -10.06 -9.90 5.49
N ARG A 130 -9.21 -8.99 5.93
CA ARG A 130 -9.61 -7.61 6.24
C ARG A 130 -9.18 -6.59 5.19
N PHE A 131 -8.09 -6.85 4.51
CA PHE A 131 -7.49 -5.88 3.60
C PHE A 131 -7.34 -6.45 2.20
N ASP A 132 -7.39 -5.55 1.22
CA ASP A 132 -6.87 -5.82 -0.12
C ASP A 132 -5.41 -5.41 -0.13
N VAL A 133 -4.53 -6.32 -0.55
CA VAL A 133 -3.09 -6.08 -0.59
C VAL A 133 -2.64 -6.23 -2.04
N ILE A 134 -2.14 -5.13 -2.60
CA ILE A 134 -1.72 -5.08 -4.01
C ILE A 134 -0.22 -4.90 -4.06
N ASP A 135 0.46 -5.85 -4.72
CA ASP A 135 1.92 -5.84 -4.86
C ASP A 135 2.30 -5.22 -6.21
N LEU A 136 2.87 -4.02 -6.16
CA LEU A 136 3.41 -3.32 -7.33
C LEU A 136 4.88 -2.95 -7.07
N GLY A 137 5.66 -3.92 -6.53
CA GLY A 137 7.02 -3.69 -6.07
C GLY A 137 7.08 -3.40 -4.59
N GLU A 138 6.13 -2.62 -4.10
CA GLU A 138 5.81 -2.48 -2.68
C GLU A 138 4.36 -2.90 -2.50
N LEU A 139 3.96 -3.12 -1.26
CA LEU A 139 2.60 -3.51 -0.96
C LEU A 139 1.76 -2.27 -0.65
N TYR A 140 0.63 -2.15 -1.34
CA TYR A 140 -0.36 -1.09 -1.10
C TYR A 140 -1.58 -1.76 -0.49
N VAL A 141 -1.99 -1.28 0.68
CA VAL A 141 -2.96 -1.97 1.53
C VAL A 141 -4.19 -1.09 1.71
N PHE A 142 -5.35 -1.68 1.46
CA PHE A 142 -6.63 -0.98 1.53
C PHE A 142 -7.60 -1.78 2.38
N GLU A 143 -8.38 -1.09 3.20
CA GLU A 143 -9.45 -1.75 3.97
C GLU A 143 -10.56 -2.17 3.03
N LYS A 144 -11.06 -3.39 3.26
CA LYS A 144 -12.20 -3.92 2.50
C LYS A 144 -13.51 -3.28 2.90
#